data_3b82fc084f46ddb87b5410830ad84fab
#
_entry.id   3b82fc084f46ddb87b5410830ad84fab
#
_cell.length_a   1.000
_cell.length_b   1.000
_cell.length_c   1.000
_cell.angle_alpha   90.00
_cell.angle_beta   90.00
_cell.angle_gamma   90.00
#
_symmetry.space_group_name_H-M   'P 1'
#
loop_
_entity.id
_entity.type
_entity.pdbx_description
1 polymer ?
#
loop_
_entity_poly.entity_id
_entity_poly.type
_entity_poly.pdbx_seq_one_letter_code
_entity_poly.pdbx_strand_id
1 'polypeptide(L)'
;MKFRFFVCLLLLGGYINTAVAQATVDSEVQRQQARRALEAQQARQRAPHIRLQTQKILPRRPFALPAETPCFTIHRLQLRGQRFAAFGWIPGYLQHYTGQCIGRRGVNRILKGVLHRLIAQGYLTTRVGVPPQNLSHGVLTLTLIPGLIHRIRFADRTPAGSWQSAFPARPGDLLNLRDLEQGLEQMKRVPSQDVRIKILPAGAAGESDIVLTVKRRKPWRATLSLDDAGVSATGRLQGALTLAVDNPLGINDLFSLGVNSGVQGGGQRGSRGDSLNYSAPWGYWTFALSGSVYHF
;
A
#
# COMPACT_ATOMS: atom_id res chain seq x y z
N MET A 1 -11.08 -69.65 29.37
CA MET A 1 -11.84 -68.60 28.61
C MET A 1 -11.92 -67.24 29.32
N LYS A 2 -11.25 -67.03 30.47
CA LYS A 2 -11.25 -65.74 31.23
C LYS A 2 -10.03 -64.85 30.97
N PHE A 3 -9.00 -65.34 30.36
CA PHE A 3 -7.75 -64.57 30.16
C PHE A 3 -7.73 -63.70 28.87
N ARG A 4 -8.57 -64.02 27.90
CA ARG A 4 -8.66 -63.26 26.63
C ARG A 4 -9.45 -61.96 26.72
N PHE A 5 -10.37 -61.85 27.70
CA PHE A 5 -11.18 -60.66 27.89
C PHE A 5 -10.44 -59.51 28.59
N PHE A 6 -9.39 -59.82 29.39
CA PHE A 6 -8.65 -58.80 30.12
C PHE A 6 -7.61 -58.07 29.22
N VAL A 7 -7.08 -58.72 28.23
CA VAL A 7 -6.11 -58.12 27.28
C VAL A 7 -6.81 -57.17 26.31
N CYS A 8 -8.05 -57.46 25.89
CA CYS A 8 -8.82 -56.55 25.04
C CYS A 8 -9.25 -55.26 25.75
N LEU A 9 -9.49 -55.30 27.08
CA LEU A 9 -9.90 -54.10 27.85
C LEU A 9 -8.70 -53.15 28.05
N LEU A 10 -7.49 -53.67 28.19
CA LEU A 10 -6.27 -52.84 28.33
C LEU A 10 -5.87 -52.16 27.00
N LEU A 11 -6.08 -52.81 25.86
CA LEU A 11 -5.81 -52.25 24.56
C LEU A 11 -6.82 -51.17 24.15
N LEU A 12 -8.09 -51.28 24.52
CA LEU A 12 -9.11 -50.27 24.31
C LEU A 12 -8.89 -49.01 25.20
N GLY A 13 -8.41 -49.18 26.42
CA GLY A 13 -8.08 -48.06 27.31
C GLY A 13 -6.87 -47.24 26.83
N GLY A 14 -5.90 -47.84 26.15
CA GLY A 14 -4.76 -47.15 25.54
C GLY A 14 -5.14 -46.29 24.34
N TYR A 15 -6.04 -46.78 23.50
CA TYR A 15 -6.50 -46.05 22.31
C TYR A 15 -7.38 -44.82 22.65
N ILE A 16 -8.18 -44.89 23.70
CA ILE A 16 -9.03 -43.78 24.13
C ILE A 16 -8.19 -42.63 24.68
N ASN A 17 -7.14 -42.87 25.42
CA ASN A 17 -6.29 -41.82 25.96
C ASN A 17 -5.45 -41.11 24.88
N THR A 18 -5.00 -41.81 23.86
CA THR A 18 -4.27 -41.18 22.72
C THR A 18 -5.19 -40.34 21.85
N ALA A 19 -6.42 -40.76 21.61
CA ALA A 19 -7.41 -39.99 20.82
C ALA A 19 -7.85 -38.70 21.53
N VAL A 20 -8.02 -38.71 22.85
CA VAL A 20 -8.36 -37.51 23.63
C VAL A 20 -7.20 -36.53 23.68
N ALA A 21 -5.95 -36.98 23.79
CA ALA A 21 -4.77 -36.12 23.75
C ALA A 21 -4.57 -35.47 22.38
N GLN A 22 -4.80 -36.19 21.29
CA GLN A 22 -4.75 -35.61 19.94
C GLN A 22 -5.86 -34.57 19.70
N ALA A 23 -7.08 -34.83 20.10
CA ALA A 23 -8.19 -33.89 19.96
C ALA A 23 -7.97 -32.57 20.74
N THR A 24 -7.30 -32.61 21.89
CA THR A 24 -6.94 -31.40 22.64
C THR A 24 -5.84 -30.58 21.99
N VAL A 25 -4.82 -31.23 21.42
CA VAL A 25 -3.72 -30.58 20.67
C VAL A 25 -4.28 -29.94 19.39
N ASP A 26 -5.13 -30.63 18.65
CA ASP A 26 -5.75 -30.09 17.44
C ASP A 26 -6.62 -28.85 17.73
N SER A 27 -7.36 -28.88 18.85
CA SER A 27 -8.18 -27.72 19.26
C SER A 27 -7.34 -26.49 19.63
N GLU A 28 -6.18 -26.69 20.24
CA GLU A 28 -5.25 -25.61 20.59
C GLU A 28 -4.59 -25.02 19.36
N VAL A 29 -4.15 -25.83 18.41
CA VAL A 29 -3.60 -25.41 17.12
C VAL A 29 -4.63 -24.58 16.34
N GLN A 30 -5.90 -25.02 16.29
CA GLN A 30 -6.98 -24.28 15.65
C GLN A 30 -7.24 -22.94 16.32
N ARG A 31 -7.26 -22.86 17.65
CA ARG A 31 -7.43 -21.59 18.38
C ARG A 31 -6.29 -20.61 18.09
N GLN A 32 -5.05 -21.10 18.07
CA GLN A 32 -3.90 -20.26 17.76
C GLN A 32 -3.91 -19.78 16.30
N GLN A 33 -4.32 -20.64 15.36
CA GLN A 33 -4.52 -20.22 13.98
C GLN A 33 -5.63 -19.16 13.85
N ALA A 34 -6.74 -19.31 14.58
CA ALA A 34 -7.81 -18.33 14.60
C ALA A 34 -7.36 -16.97 15.18
N ARG A 35 -6.60 -16.98 16.29
CA ARG A 35 -6.02 -15.74 16.86
C ARG A 35 -5.08 -15.04 15.87
N ARG A 36 -4.18 -15.78 15.21
CA ARG A 36 -3.28 -15.21 14.19
C ARG A 36 -4.05 -14.63 13.01
N ALA A 37 -5.10 -15.32 12.56
CA ALA A 37 -5.96 -14.80 11.50
C ALA A 37 -6.63 -13.49 11.91
N LEU A 38 -7.09 -13.40 13.15
CA LEU A 38 -7.72 -12.20 13.72
C LEU A 38 -6.70 -11.05 13.86
N GLU A 39 -5.50 -11.33 14.37
CA GLU A 39 -4.41 -10.35 14.47
C GLU A 39 -3.94 -9.85 13.10
N ALA A 40 -3.81 -10.76 12.13
CA ALA A 40 -3.48 -10.40 10.75
C ALA A 40 -4.59 -9.56 10.10
N GLN A 41 -5.85 -9.85 10.39
CA GLN A 41 -6.99 -9.07 9.93
C GLN A 41 -7.02 -7.69 10.58
N GLN A 42 -6.78 -7.58 11.89
CA GLN A 42 -6.66 -6.30 12.58
C GLN A 42 -5.46 -5.48 12.09
N ALA A 43 -4.32 -6.12 11.82
CA ALA A 43 -3.15 -5.47 11.25
C ALA A 43 -3.45 -4.90 9.85
N ARG A 44 -4.20 -5.62 9.02
CA ARG A 44 -4.66 -5.14 7.70
C ARG A 44 -5.61 -3.96 7.83
N GLN A 45 -6.53 -3.97 8.81
CA GLN A 45 -7.46 -2.87 9.06
C GLN A 45 -6.75 -1.61 9.60
N ARG A 46 -5.62 -1.78 10.29
CA ARG A 46 -4.77 -0.68 10.78
C ARG A 46 -3.77 -0.17 9.76
N ALA A 47 -3.65 -0.84 8.59
CA ALA A 47 -2.78 -0.36 7.53
C ALA A 47 -3.22 1.04 7.09
N PRO A 48 -2.31 2.03 7.05
CA PRO A 48 -2.66 3.39 6.70
C PRO A 48 -3.12 3.44 5.23
N HIS A 49 -4.37 3.83 5.00
CA HIS A 49 -4.86 4.20 3.69
C HIS A 49 -4.65 5.70 3.48
N ILE A 50 -3.67 6.04 2.66
CA ILE A 50 -3.32 7.43 2.41
C ILE A 50 -3.94 7.86 1.08
N ARG A 51 -4.77 8.90 1.14
CA ARG A 51 -5.27 9.61 -0.04
C ARG A 51 -4.86 11.08 0.07
N LEU A 52 -3.98 11.50 -0.80
CA LEU A 52 -3.52 12.89 -0.88
C LEU A 52 -4.52 13.80 -1.60
N GLN A 53 -5.47 13.21 -2.34
CA GLN A 53 -6.52 13.94 -3.04
C GLN A 53 -7.89 13.32 -2.83
N THR A 54 -8.86 14.12 -2.35
CA THR A 54 -10.21 13.66 -1.99
C THR A 54 -11.29 14.08 -2.99
N GLN A 55 -10.97 14.92 -3.98
CA GLN A 55 -12.00 15.56 -4.82
C GLN A 55 -12.40 14.69 -6.01
N LYS A 56 -13.59 14.12 -5.95
CA LYS A 56 -14.27 13.51 -7.11
C LYS A 56 -14.70 14.62 -8.08
N ILE A 57 -13.95 14.80 -9.15
CA ILE A 57 -14.34 15.68 -10.24
C ILE A 57 -15.20 14.87 -11.20
N LEU A 58 -16.53 15.05 -11.11
CA LEU A 58 -17.47 14.43 -12.04
C LEU A 58 -17.63 15.33 -13.26
N PRO A 59 -17.35 14.85 -14.49
CA PRO A 59 -17.57 15.64 -15.70
C PRO A 59 -19.07 15.76 -15.97
N ARG A 60 -19.59 17.00 -15.98
CA ARG A 60 -20.92 17.29 -16.51
C ARG A 60 -20.83 17.33 -18.05
N ARG A 61 -21.56 16.44 -18.75
CA ARG A 61 -21.70 16.38 -20.23
C ARG A 61 -20.37 16.60 -20.96
N PRO A 62 -19.55 15.55 -21.12
CA PRO A 62 -18.13 15.67 -21.49
C PRO A 62 -17.88 16.37 -22.83
N PHE A 63 -18.78 16.23 -23.82
CA PHE A 63 -18.53 16.66 -25.20
C PHE A 63 -19.39 17.86 -25.68
N ALA A 64 -20.22 18.44 -24.82
CA ALA A 64 -21.01 19.61 -25.22
C ALA A 64 -20.14 20.87 -25.20
N LEU A 65 -20.09 21.58 -26.33
CA LEU A 65 -19.44 22.89 -26.45
C LEU A 65 -20.44 24.01 -26.28
N PRO A 66 -20.02 25.17 -25.75
CA PRO A 66 -20.87 26.36 -25.70
C PRO A 66 -21.05 26.96 -27.12
N ALA A 67 -22.24 27.46 -27.41
CA ALA A 67 -22.43 28.30 -28.58
C ALA A 67 -21.68 29.62 -28.36
N GLU A 68 -20.86 30.05 -29.33
CA GLU A 68 -20.04 31.25 -29.24
C GLU A 68 -19.76 31.86 -30.62
N THR A 69 -19.50 33.14 -30.63
CA THR A 69 -19.12 33.91 -31.81
C THR A 69 -17.96 34.83 -31.42
N PRO A 70 -16.82 34.85 -32.15
CA PRO A 70 -16.54 34.05 -33.33
C PRO A 70 -16.17 32.59 -32.96
N CYS A 71 -16.48 31.62 -33.83
CA CYS A 71 -16.00 30.25 -33.77
C CYS A 71 -15.54 29.79 -35.15
N PHE A 72 -14.68 28.77 -35.20
CA PHE A 72 -14.12 28.19 -36.40
C PHE A 72 -14.39 26.69 -36.45
N THR A 73 -14.77 26.17 -37.60
CA THR A 73 -14.99 24.73 -37.78
C THR A 73 -13.62 24.02 -37.75
N ILE A 74 -13.42 23.16 -36.77
CA ILE A 74 -12.13 22.47 -36.59
C ILE A 74 -12.21 21.07 -37.20
N HIS A 75 -11.45 20.84 -38.25
CA HIS A 75 -11.38 19.57 -38.97
C HIS A 75 -10.28 18.64 -38.42
N ARG A 76 -9.28 19.18 -37.72
CA ARG A 76 -8.15 18.39 -37.16
C ARG A 76 -7.74 18.91 -35.80
N LEU A 77 -7.73 17.99 -34.82
CA LEU A 77 -7.15 18.24 -33.51
C LEU A 77 -5.84 17.46 -33.37
N GLN A 78 -4.77 18.16 -33.00
CA GLN A 78 -3.42 17.59 -32.89
C GLN A 78 -2.89 17.75 -31.46
N LEU A 79 -2.20 16.71 -30.97
CA LEU A 79 -1.47 16.76 -29.72
C LEU A 79 0.02 16.77 -30.02
N ARG A 80 0.74 17.83 -29.58
CA ARG A 80 2.20 17.95 -29.63
C ARG A 80 2.79 17.74 -28.23
N GLY A 81 4.06 17.33 -28.17
CA GLY A 81 4.82 17.11 -26.94
C GLY A 81 5.31 15.67 -26.84
N GLN A 82 5.93 15.36 -25.70
CA GLN A 82 6.42 14.00 -25.43
C GLN A 82 5.24 13.03 -25.32
N ARG A 83 5.37 11.89 -25.99
CA ARG A 83 4.36 10.83 -26.01
C ARG A 83 4.68 9.80 -24.95
N PHE A 84 3.78 9.65 -23.98
CA PHE A 84 3.80 8.56 -23.01
C PHE A 84 2.58 7.66 -23.23
N ALA A 85 2.76 6.37 -23.04
CA ALA A 85 1.67 5.37 -23.17
C ALA A 85 0.46 5.73 -22.30
N ALA A 86 0.71 6.27 -21.09
CA ALA A 86 -0.33 6.72 -20.16
C ALA A 86 -1.27 7.79 -20.73
N PHE A 87 -0.87 8.54 -21.77
CA PHE A 87 -1.63 9.63 -22.40
C PHE A 87 -2.18 9.26 -23.78
N GLY A 88 -2.07 8.00 -24.19
CA GLY A 88 -2.55 7.51 -25.49
C GLY A 88 -4.05 7.69 -25.73
N TRP A 89 -4.83 7.90 -24.67
CA TRP A 89 -6.26 8.16 -24.76
C TRP A 89 -6.62 9.59 -25.23
N ILE A 90 -5.68 10.57 -25.14
CA ILE A 90 -5.97 11.98 -25.45
C ILE A 90 -6.37 12.18 -26.91
N PRO A 91 -5.68 11.65 -27.93
CA PRO A 91 -6.11 11.79 -29.30
C PRO A 91 -7.54 11.30 -29.55
N GLY A 92 -7.92 10.12 -29.03
CA GLY A 92 -9.26 9.59 -29.13
C GLY A 92 -10.32 10.50 -28.44
N TYR A 93 -9.98 11.06 -27.28
CA TYR A 93 -10.83 12.03 -26.61
C TYR A 93 -11.04 13.30 -27.46
N LEU A 94 -10.00 13.80 -28.13
CA LEU A 94 -10.05 15.00 -28.95
C LEU A 94 -10.87 14.80 -30.24
N GLN A 95 -10.88 13.60 -30.81
CA GLN A 95 -11.65 13.27 -32.04
C GLN A 95 -13.15 13.55 -31.90
N HIS A 96 -13.73 13.49 -30.70
CA HIS A 96 -15.14 13.79 -30.46
C HIS A 96 -15.51 15.25 -30.76
N TYR A 97 -14.52 16.13 -30.90
CA TYR A 97 -14.73 17.56 -31.20
C TYR A 97 -14.45 17.91 -32.67
N THR A 98 -14.09 16.94 -33.49
CA THR A 98 -13.84 17.16 -34.92
C THR A 98 -15.14 17.53 -35.63
N GLY A 99 -15.09 18.52 -36.54
CA GLY A 99 -16.24 19.04 -37.28
C GLY A 99 -17.10 20.05 -36.50
N GLN A 100 -16.79 20.31 -35.24
CA GLN A 100 -17.55 21.30 -34.43
C GLN A 100 -16.99 22.71 -34.59
N CYS A 101 -17.88 23.73 -34.43
CA CYS A 101 -17.47 25.12 -34.38
C CYS A 101 -16.90 25.45 -33.02
N ILE A 102 -15.60 25.75 -32.94
CA ILE A 102 -14.85 25.94 -31.72
C ILE A 102 -14.29 27.36 -31.66
N GLY A 103 -14.65 28.11 -30.64
CA GLY A 103 -14.07 29.38 -30.32
C GLY A 103 -13.29 29.32 -29.00
N ARG A 104 -13.06 30.44 -28.37
CA ARG A 104 -12.27 30.58 -27.15
C ARG A 104 -12.82 29.76 -25.98
N ARG A 105 -14.14 29.80 -25.79
CA ARG A 105 -14.80 29.06 -24.69
C ARG A 105 -14.76 27.56 -24.93
N GLY A 106 -14.93 27.13 -26.20
CA GLY A 106 -14.83 25.75 -26.62
C GLY A 106 -13.44 25.18 -26.38
N VAL A 107 -12.37 25.88 -26.79
CA VAL A 107 -10.97 25.51 -26.50
C VAL A 107 -10.76 25.33 -24.99
N ASN A 108 -11.17 26.30 -24.17
CA ASN A 108 -11.04 26.20 -22.72
C ASN A 108 -11.82 25.03 -22.12
N ARG A 109 -12.98 24.69 -22.69
CA ARG A 109 -13.78 23.53 -22.29
C ARG A 109 -13.06 22.23 -22.56
N ILE A 110 -12.46 22.09 -23.74
CA ILE A 110 -11.67 20.92 -24.14
C ILE A 110 -10.45 20.76 -23.22
N LEU A 111 -9.70 21.84 -23.01
CA LEU A 111 -8.53 21.84 -22.10
C LEU A 111 -8.91 21.40 -20.68
N LYS A 112 -9.99 21.98 -20.13
CA LYS A 112 -10.48 21.58 -18.79
C LYS A 112 -10.88 20.11 -18.76
N GLY A 113 -11.50 19.58 -19.82
CA GLY A 113 -11.89 18.18 -19.92
C GLY A 113 -10.69 17.25 -19.88
N VAL A 114 -9.64 17.55 -20.66
CA VAL A 114 -8.39 16.79 -20.66
C VAL A 114 -7.70 16.88 -19.29
N LEU A 115 -7.57 18.10 -18.75
CA LEU A 115 -6.90 18.31 -17.45
C LEU A 115 -7.63 17.58 -16.31
N HIS A 116 -8.97 17.65 -16.25
CA HIS A 116 -9.74 16.91 -15.23
C HIS A 116 -9.49 15.41 -15.30
N ARG A 117 -9.38 14.85 -16.52
CA ARG A 117 -9.12 13.42 -16.70
C ARG A 117 -7.69 13.04 -16.29
N LEU A 118 -6.70 13.89 -16.60
CA LEU A 118 -5.33 13.72 -16.13
C LEU A 118 -5.25 13.73 -14.60
N ILE A 119 -5.89 14.69 -13.96
CA ILE A 119 -5.95 14.79 -12.48
C ILE A 119 -6.64 13.56 -11.87
N ALA A 120 -7.77 13.13 -12.46
CA ALA A 120 -8.50 11.94 -11.99
C ALA A 120 -7.66 10.64 -12.09
N GLN A 121 -6.71 10.59 -13.04
CA GLN A 121 -5.75 9.50 -13.20
C GLN A 121 -4.51 9.66 -12.31
N GLY A 122 -4.39 10.74 -11.53
CA GLY A 122 -3.27 11.00 -10.63
C GLY A 122 -2.15 11.89 -11.18
N TYR A 123 -2.26 12.38 -12.43
CA TYR A 123 -1.22 13.22 -13.07
C TYR A 123 -1.41 14.70 -12.74
N LEU A 124 -1.08 15.10 -11.51
CA LEU A 124 -1.32 16.45 -11.00
C LEU A 124 -0.46 17.53 -11.62
N THR A 125 0.77 17.20 -11.99
CA THR A 125 1.78 18.14 -12.50
C THR A 125 1.84 18.20 -14.02
N THR A 126 1.21 17.25 -14.71
CA THR A 126 1.08 17.24 -16.17
C THR A 126 0.17 18.40 -16.62
N ARG A 127 0.64 19.17 -17.58
CA ARG A 127 -0.05 20.34 -18.12
C ARG A 127 -0.43 20.13 -19.58
N VAL A 128 -1.56 20.70 -19.96
CA VAL A 128 -1.96 20.80 -21.38
C VAL A 128 -2.27 22.26 -21.66
N GLY A 129 -1.68 22.77 -22.72
CA GLY A 129 -1.83 24.14 -23.15
C GLY A 129 -2.16 24.25 -24.63
N VAL A 130 -2.48 25.46 -25.06
CA VAL A 130 -2.68 25.81 -26.45
C VAL A 130 -1.65 26.89 -26.83
N PRO A 131 -0.73 26.60 -27.75
CA PRO A 131 0.20 27.61 -28.22
C PRO A 131 -0.56 28.70 -29.03
N PRO A 132 0.01 29.89 -29.18
CA PRO A 132 -0.54 30.89 -30.11
C PRO A 132 -0.72 30.27 -31.50
N GLN A 133 -1.95 30.31 -32.03
CA GLN A 133 -2.30 29.72 -33.31
C GLN A 133 -3.53 30.38 -33.94
N ASN A 134 -3.63 30.29 -35.27
CA ASN A 134 -4.81 30.77 -36.01
C ASN A 134 -5.74 29.57 -36.30
N LEU A 135 -6.95 29.63 -35.76
CA LEU A 135 -7.97 28.59 -35.92
C LEU A 135 -8.71 28.65 -37.28
N SER A 136 -8.55 29.73 -38.10
CA SER A 136 -9.19 29.85 -39.39
C SER A 136 -8.80 28.73 -40.37
N HIS A 137 -7.67 28.08 -40.14
CA HIS A 137 -7.19 26.94 -40.93
C HIS A 137 -7.86 25.61 -40.54
N GLY A 138 -8.82 25.62 -39.62
CA GLY A 138 -9.51 24.41 -39.15
C GLY A 138 -8.67 23.43 -38.37
N VAL A 139 -7.51 23.83 -37.83
CA VAL A 139 -6.59 22.98 -37.04
C VAL A 139 -6.44 23.54 -35.64
N LEU A 140 -6.71 22.70 -34.64
CA LEU A 140 -6.45 23.00 -33.23
C LEU A 140 -5.30 22.14 -32.71
N THR A 141 -4.20 22.76 -32.33
CA THR A 141 -3.03 22.10 -31.76
C THR A 141 -3.01 22.32 -30.26
N LEU A 142 -2.89 21.22 -29.50
CA LEU A 142 -2.64 21.23 -28.07
C LEU A 142 -1.19 20.79 -27.80
N THR A 143 -0.59 21.34 -26.75
CA THR A 143 0.75 20.94 -26.31
C THR A 143 0.65 20.29 -24.95
N LEU A 144 1.20 19.07 -24.82
CA LEU A 144 1.30 18.31 -23.59
C LEU A 144 2.69 18.52 -22.99
N ILE A 145 2.74 18.94 -21.73
CA ILE A 145 3.95 19.05 -20.93
C ILE A 145 3.81 18.01 -19.81
N PRO A 146 4.49 16.86 -19.89
CA PRO A 146 4.38 15.82 -18.88
C PRO A 146 4.99 16.29 -17.55
N GLY A 147 4.37 15.93 -16.46
CA GLY A 147 4.91 16.13 -15.12
C GLY A 147 5.86 14.98 -14.79
N LEU A 148 7.15 15.27 -14.61
CA LEU A 148 8.19 14.28 -14.31
C LEU A 148 8.72 14.46 -12.89
N ILE A 149 9.18 13.36 -12.30
CA ILE A 149 9.92 13.36 -11.05
C ILE A 149 11.38 13.71 -11.36
N HIS A 150 11.84 14.90 -10.93
CA HIS A 150 13.25 15.26 -11.06
C HIS A 150 14.09 14.45 -10.06
N ARG A 151 13.74 14.47 -8.80
CA ARG A 151 14.38 13.66 -7.75
C ARG A 151 13.47 13.42 -6.57
N ILE A 152 13.76 12.33 -5.84
CA ILE A 152 13.15 12.01 -4.55
C ILE A 152 14.24 12.14 -3.50
N ARG A 153 14.03 12.98 -2.47
CA ARG A 153 15.04 13.25 -1.45
C ARG A 153 14.42 13.47 -0.07
N PHE A 154 15.20 13.22 0.95
CA PHE A 154 14.82 13.62 2.30
C PHE A 154 15.05 15.12 2.52
N ALA A 155 14.22 15.75 3.34
CA ALA A 155 14.36 17.14 3.72
C ALA A 155 15.63 17.36 4.55
N ASP A 156 15.89 16.44 5.48
CA ASP A 156 17.04 16.47 6.37
C ASP A 156 18.13 15.52 5.88
N ARG A 157 19.40 15.82 6.20
CA ARG A 157 20.54 14.97 5.86
C ARG A 157 20.67 13.71 6.75
N THR A 158 19.85 13.61 7.79
CA THR A 158 19.85 12.44 8.70
C THR A 158 19.38 11.20 7.93
N PRO A 159 20.11 10.08 7.96
CA PRO A 159 19.71 8.87 7.23
C PRO A 159 18.35 8.37 7.72
N ALA A 160 17.32 8.60 6.92
CA ALA A 160 15.96 8.19 7.25
C ALA A 160 15.63 6.78 6.75
N GLY A 161 16.62 5.99 6.36
CA GLY A 161 16.46 4.76 5.62
C GLY A 161 16.33 5.01 4.12
N SER A 162 15.92 4.00 3.37
CA SER A 162 15.79 4.06 1.92
C SER A 162 14.36 4.42 1.52
N TRP A 163 14.19 5.41 0.65
CA TRP A 163 12.92 5.62 -0.05
C TRP A 163 12.76 4.62 -1.22
N GLN A 164 13.89 4.10 -1.75
CA GLN A 164 13.89 3.22 -2.93
C GLN A 164 13.12 1.92 -2.73
N SER A 165 13.10 1.38 -1.52
CA SER A 165 12.31 0.18 -1.21
C SER A 165 10.82 0.46 -1.16
N ALA A 166 10.42 1.68 -0.76
CA ALA A 166 9.03 2.03 -0.52
C ALA A 166 8.33 2.55 -1.78
N PHE A 167 9.00 3.41 -2.56
CA PHE A 167 8.38 4.06 -3.73
C PHE A 167 8.49 3.20 -4.98
N PRO A 168 7.38 2.97 -5.72
CA PRO A 168 7.43 2.33 -7.04
C PRO A 168 8.04 3.24 -8.12
N ALA A 169 7.86 4.56 -7.99
CA ALA A 169 8.35 5.56 -8.94
C ALA A 169 9.81 5.95 -8.70
N ARG A 170 10.50 6.33 -9.76
CA ARG A 170 11.90 6.73 -9.78
C ARG A 170 12.07 8.14 -10.39
N PRO A 171 13.20 8.81 -10.15
CA PRO A 171 13.57 10.01 -10.92
C PRO A 171 13.54 9.74 -12.42
N GLY A 172 12.93 10.65 -13.19
CA GLY A 172 12.66 10.52 -14.62
C GLY A 172 11.30 9.95 -14.98
N ASP A 173 10.60 9.28 -14.05
CA ASP A 173 9.25 8.76 -14.28
C ASP A 173 8.19 9.87 -14.28
N LEU A 174 7.04 9.57 -14.90
CA LEU A 174 5.85 10.43 -14.76
C LEU A 174 5.44 10.53 -13.30
N LEU A 175 5.23 11.77 -12.83
CA LEU A 175 4.72 11.99 -11.51
C LEU A 175 3.24 11.58 -11.43
N ASN A 176 2.99 10.45 -10.80
CA ASN A 176 1.64 9.98 -10.49
C ASN A 176 1.42 10.00 -8.98
N LEU A 177 0.33 10.62 -8.58
CA LEU A 177 -0.03 10.75 -7.16
C LEU A 177 -0.19 9.39 -6.47
N ARG A 178 -0.71 8.38 -7.18
CA ARG A 178 -0.92 7.03 -6.63
C ARG A 178 0.38 6.34 -6.28
N ASP A 179 1.43 6.55 -7.09
CA ASP A 179 2.77 6.02 -6.80
C ASP A 179 3.37 6.67 -5.56
N LEU A 180 3.11 7.97 -5.38
CA LEU A 180 3.54 8.70 -4.18
C LEU A 180 2.76 8.29 -2.94
N GLU A 181 1.44 8.09 -3.06
CA GLU A 181 0.59 7.57 -1.98
C GLU A 181 1.06 6.19 -1.54
N GLN A 182 1.31 5.28 -2.49
CA GLN A 182 1.83 3.94 -2.24
C GLN A 182 3.17 3.98 -1.50
N GLY A 183 4.12 4.78 -1.98
CA GLY A 183 5.42 4.92 -1.33
C GLY A 183 5.30 5.47 0.10
N LEU A 184 4.40 6.43 0.30
CA LEU A 184 4.13 7.01 1.60
C LEU A 184 3.47 6.00 2.56
N GLU A 185 2.55 5.17 2.07
CA GLU A 185 1.93 4.07 2.83
C GLU A 185 2.98 3.06 3.28
N GLN A 186 3.88 2.63 2.37
CA GLN A 186 4.95 1.70 2.70
C GLN A 186 5.91 2.26 3.76
N MET A 187 6.26 3.54 3.69
CA MET A 187 7.09 4.17 4.71
C MET A 187 6.36 4.33 6.05
N LYS A 188 5.07 4.69 6.05
CA LYS A 188 4.25 4.83 7.27
C LYS A 188 3.84 3.49 7.89
N ARG A 189 4.06 2.37 7.19
CA ARG A 189 3.90 1.04 7.74
C ARG A 189 4.82 0.80 8.95
N VAL A 190 5.95 1.50 9.01
CA VAL A 190 6.90 1.45 10.12
C VAL A 190 6.38 2.30 11.28
N PRO A 191 5.96 1.70 12.43
CA PRO A 191 5.26 2.42 13.49
C PRO A 191 6.07 3.50 14.19
N SER A 192 7.41 3.39 14.16
CA SER A 192 8.31 4.35 14.80
C SER A 192 8.61 5.59 13.95
N GLN A 193 8.01 5.71 12.75
CA GLN A 193 8.23 6.88 11.89
C GLN A 193 6.93 7.53 11.43
N ASP A 194 6.91 8.87 11.41
CA ASP A 194 5.90 9.68 10.74
C ASP A 194 6.51 10.33 9.51
N VAL A 195 5.89 10.12 8.35
CA VAL A 195 6.42 10.56 7.07
C VAL A 195 5.45 11.53 6.42
N ARG A 196 5.98 12.65 5.93
CA ARG A 196 5.25 13.66 5.17
C ARG A 196 5.93 13.88 3.83
N ILE A 197 5.13 14.13 2.80
CA ILE A 197 5.59 14.39 1.45
C ILE A 197 5.22 15.82 1.04
N LYS A 198 6.15 16.48 0.33
CA LYS A 198 5.91 17.75 -0.36
C LYS A 198 6.38 17.61 -1.81
N ILE A 199 5.59 18.12 -2.74
CA ILE A 199 5.92 18.22 -4.15
C ILE A 199 6.33 19.67 -4.39
N LEU A 200 7.57 19.88 -4.81
CA LEU A 200 8.13 21.21 -5.08
C LEU A 200 8.49 21.31 -6.57
N PRO A 201 8.28 22.46 -7.21
CA PRO A 201 8.79 22.67 -8.57
C PRO A 201 10.31 22.49 -8.62
N ALA A 202 10.80 21.82 -9.65
CA ALA A 202 12.22 21.75 -9.98
C ALA A 202 12.58 22.82 -11.01
N GLY A 203 13.86 22.89 -11.42
CA GLY A 203 14.35 23.96 -12.31
C GLY A 203 13.76 23.96 -13.70
N ALA A 204 13.43 22.79 -14.27
CA ALA A 204 12.87 22.69 -15.61
C ALA A 204 11.35 22.63 -15.59
N ALA A 205 10.72 23.10 -16.70
CA ALA A 205 9.27 23.08 -16.86
C ALA A 205 8.74 21.63 -16.88
N GLY A 206 7.75 21.34 -16.04
CA GLY A 206 7.16 20.01 -15.89
C GLY A 206 7.87 19.13 -14.86
N GLU A 207 9.04 19.51 -14.37
CA GLU A 207 9.77 18.73 -13.38
C GLU A 207 9.40 19.10 -11.93
N SER A 208 9.43 18.10 -11.05
CA SER A 208 9.12 18.29 -9.63
C SER A 208 10.07 17.49 -8.75
N ASP A 209 10.51 18.11 -7.63
CA ASP A 209 11.21 17.45 -6.54
C ASP A 209 10.20 16.88 -5.55
N ILE A 210 10.40 15.64 -5.16
CA ILE A 210 9.65 14.97 -4.09
C ILE A 210 10.48 15.04 -2.82
N VAL A 211 10.00 15.80 -1.84
CA VAL A 211 10.71 16.03 -0.58
C VAL A 211 10.01 15.28 0.55
N LEU A 212 10.73 14.35 1.18
CA LEU A 212 10.27 13.52 2.27
C LEU A 212 10.77 14.06 3.60
N THR A 213 9.86 14.37 4.51
CA THR A 213 10.19 14.72 5.90
C THR A 213 9.84 13.53 6.78
N VAL A 214 10.82 12.98 7.49
CA VAL A 214 10.64 11.81 8.35
C VAL A 214 10.94 12.18 9.79
N LYS A 215 9.95 12.02 10.67
CA LYS A 215 10.12 12.14 12.12
C LYS A 215 10.18 10.73 12.70
N ARG A 216 11.22 10.43 13.46
CA ARG A 216 11.42 9.12 14.07
C ARG A 216 11.17 9.15 15.57
N ARG A 217 10.70 8.00 16.06
CA ARG A 217 10.58 7.66 17.48
C ARG A 217 11.49 6.46 17.79
N LYS A 218 11.39 5.94 18.99
CA LYS A 218 12.10 4.74 19.43
C LYS A 218 11.81 3.56 18.48
N PRO A 219 12.84 2.95 17.87
CA PRO A 219 12.65 1.94 16.81
C PRO A 219 12.37 0.54 17.34
N TRP A 220 12.25 0.34 18.63
CA TRP A 220 11.96 -0.94 19.22
C TRP A 220 10.84 -0.88 20.25
N ARG A 221 10.14 -1.98 20.41
CA ARG A 221 9.05 -2.19 21.37
C ARG A 221 9.18 -3.57 21.99
N ALA A 222 8.93 -3.62 23.31
CA ALA A 222 8.75 -4.86 24.04
C ALA A 222 7.32 -4.87 24.58
N THR A 223 6.60 -5.96 24.35
CA THR A 223 5.25 -6.18 24.86
C THR A 223 5.24 -7.45 25.69
N LEU A 224 4.82 -7.34 26.94
CA LEU A 224 4.57 -8.46 27.83
C LEU A 224 3.05 -8.61 27.98
N SER A 225 2.54 -9.81 27.82
CA SER A 225 1.14 -10.15 28.07
C SER A 225 1.03 -11.37 28.97
N LEU A 226 0.00 -11.38 29.81
CA LEU A 226 -0.41 -12.51 30.63
C LEU A 226 -1.89 -12.72 30.38
N ASP A 227 -2.29 -13.94 30.12
CA ASP A 227 -3.68 -14.33 29.94
C ASP A 227 -3.96 -15.73 30.51
N ASP A 228 -5.23 -16.02 30.81
CA ASP A 228 -5.71 -17.30 31.33
C ASP A 228 -6.37 -18.17 30.24
N ALA A 229 -6.04 -17.93 28.98
CA ALA A 229 -6.63 -18.59 27.82
C ALA A 229 -6.05 -19.98 27.51
N GLY A 230 -5.12 -20.46 28.32
CA GLY A 230 -4.58 -21.81 28.21
C GLY A 230 -5.57 -22.89 28.62
N VAL A 231 -5.35 -24.13 28.14
CA VAL A 231 -6.12 -25.31 28.54
C VAL A 231 -5.52 -25.98 29.76
N SER A 232 -6.32 -26.74 30.52
CA SER A 232 -5.87 -27.43 31.73
C SER A 232 -4.71 -28.41 31.51
N ALA A 233 -4.57 -28.94 30.30
CA ALA A 233 -3.48 -29.85 29.93
C ALA A 233 -2.13 -29.17 29.74
N THR A 234 -2.10 -27.89 29.31
CA THR A 234 -0.88 -27.12 28.99
C THR A 234 -0.63 -25.95 29.97
N GLY A 235 -1.50 -25.81 31.00
CA GLY A 235 -1.49 -24.70 31.95
C GLY A 235 -2.42 -23.55 31.52
N ARG A 236 -3.29 -23.12 32.46
CA ARG A 236 -4.31 -22.08 32.18
C ARG A 236 -3.68 -20.70 31.98
N LEU A 237 -2.70 -20.35 32.79
CA LEU A 237 -2.01 -19.06 32.72
C LEU A 237 -0.90 -19.10 31.68
N GLN A 238 -1.02 -18.25 30.66
CA GLN A 238 -0.06 -18.11 29.56
C GLN A 238 0.64 -16.75 29.65
N GLY A 239 1.96 -16.74 29.51
CA GLY A 239 2.75 -15.53 29.38
C GLY A 239 3.32 -15.42 27.97
N ALA A 240 3.30 -14.21 27.39
CA ALA A 240 3.95 -13.96 26.11
C ALA A 240 4.80 -12.69 26.17
N LEU A 241 5.98 -12.76 25.57
CA LEU A 241 6.87 -11.64 25.34
C LEU A 241 7.08 -11.46 23.85
N THR A 242 6.81 -10.25 23.34
CA THR A 242 7.10 -9.90 21.95
C THR A 242 8.10 -8.74 21.91
N LEU A 243 9.18 -8.94 21.18
CA LEU A 243 10.16 -7.91 20.84
C LEU A 243 9.99 -7.54 19.37
N ALA A 244 9.80 -6.26 19.08
CA ALA A 244 9.67 -5.74 17.72
C ALA A 244 10.73 -4.68 17.47
N VAL A 245 11.36 -4.73 16.29
CA VAL A 245 12.36 -3.77 15.82
C VAL A 245 11.90 -3.21 14.48
N ASP A 246 11.78 -1.90 14.43
CA ASP A 246 11.33 -1.16 13.27
C ASP A 246 12.53 -0.71 12.43
N ASN A 247 12.50 -1.05 11.15
CA ASN A 247 13.48 -0.65 10.15
C ASN A 247 14.94 -1.06 10.47
N PRO A 248 15.20 -2.32 10.88
CA PRO A 248 16.54 -2.77 11.25
C PRO A 248 17.57 -2.66 10.11
N LEU A 249 17.16 -2.91 8.85
CA LEU A 249 18.04 -2.83 7.68
C LEU A 249 17.96 -1.49 6.95
N GLY A 250 17.11 -0.55 7.40
CA GLY A 250 16.98 0.75 6.76
C GLY A 250 16.16 0.75 5.46
N ILE A 251 15.44 -0.31 5.15
CA ILE A 251 14.61 -0.48 3.94
C ILE A 251 13.11 -0.46 4.23
N ASN A 252 12.71 0.17 5.33
CA ASN A 252 11.33 0.22 5.83
C ASN A 252 10.79 -1.16 6.23
N ASP A 253 11.66 -2.01 6.70
CA ASP A 253 11.39 -3.37 7.12
C ASP A 253 10.94 -3.44 8.59
N LEU A 254 10.24 -4.53 8.92
CA LEU A 254 9.76 -4.81 10.26
C LEU A 254 10.23 -6.20 10.68
N PHE A 255 10.79 -6.29 11.87
CA PHE A 255 11.18 -7.52 12.50
C PHE A 255 10.45 -7.69 13.83
N SER A 256 9.99 -8.90 14.13
CA SER A 256 9.47 -9.24 15.47
C SER A 256 9.80 -10.68 15.86
N LEU A 257 10.11 -10.85 17.14
CA LEU A 257 10.33 -12.13 17.81
C LEU A 257 9.32 -12.25 18.94
N GLY A 258 8.59 -13.35 19.00
CA GLY A 258 7.64 -13.65 20.06
C GLY A 258 8.02 -14.97 20.76
N VAL A 259 7.89 -14.99 22.07
CA VAL A 259 8.02 -16.17 22.90
C VAL A 259 6.78 -16.26 23.78
N ASN A 260 6.12 -17.40 23.82
CA ASN A 260 5.02 -17.67 24.74
C ASN A 260 5.26 -18.95 25.52
N SER A 261 4.84 -18.97 26.77
CA SER A 261 5.00 -20.13 27.64
C SER A 261 3.87 -20.19 28.67
N GLY A 262 3.48 -21.40 29.04
CA GLY A 262 2.67 -21.63 30.22
C GLY A 262 3.41 -21.20 31.47
N VAL A 263 2.78 -20.36 32.31
CA VAL A 263 3.36 -19.82 33.56
C VAL A 263 3.08 -20.74 34.76
N GLN A 264 2.02 -21.56 34.69
CA GLN A 264 1.66 -22.55 35.71
C GLN A 264 2.14 -23.92 35.30
N GLY A 265 3.26 -24.37 35.84
CA GLY A 265 3.71 -25.72 35.60
C GLY A 265 4.89 -26.11 36.48
N GLY A 266 4.65 -26.96 37.48
CA GLY A 266 5.71 -27.81 38.06
C GLY A 266 6.14 -28.86 37.05
N GLY A 267 7.24 -28.65 36.41
CA GLY A 267 8.17 -29.60 35.81
C GLY A 267 7.75 -30.54 34.67
N GLN A 268 6.49 -30.80 34.37
CA GLN A 268 6.11 -31.83 33.38
C GLN A 268 4.91 -31.47 32.45
N ARG A 269 4.34 -30.31 32.58
CA ARG A 269 3.20 -29.86 31.76
C ARG A 269 3.37 -28.39 31.42
N GLY A 270 3.67 -28.07 30.19
CA GLY A 270 3.80 -26.70 29.73
C GLY A 270 3.87 -26.64 28.20
N SER A 271 3.25 -25.66 27.62
CA SER A 271 3.43 -25.34 26.20
C SER A 271 4.41 -24.18 26.06
N ARG A 272 5.32 -24.26 25.10
CA ARG A 272 6.20 -23.18 24.70
C ARG A 272 6.08 -22.96 23.21
N GLY A 273 5.96 -21.71 22.81
CA GLY A 273 5.94 -21.33 21.42
C GLY A 273 6.90 -20.19 21.14
N ASP A 274 7.69 -20.34 20.10
CA ASP A 274 8.58 -19.31 19.59
C ASP A 274 8.08 -18.89 18.20
N SER A 275 8.10 -17.60 17.90
CA SER A 275 7.68 -17.07 16.60
C SER A 275 8.61 -15.98 16.11
N LEU A 276 8.87 -15.96 14.81
CA LEU A 276 9.67 -14.96 14.14
C LEU A 276 8.88 -14.43 12.95
N ASN A 277 8.86 -13.11 12.80
CA ASN A 277 8.25 -12.45 11.64
C ASN A 277 9.19 -11.38 11.11
N TYR A 278 9.35 -11.37 9.80
CA TYR A 278 10.09 -10.33 9.07
C TYR A 278 9.28 -9.90 7.87
N SER A 279 9.25 -8.59 7.57
CA SER A 279 8.63 -8.10 6.35
C SER A 279 9.31 -6.85 5.83
N ALA A 280 9.43 -6.74 4.50
CA ALA A 280 10.04 -5.62 3.81
C ALA A 280 9.21 -5.21 2.60
N PRO A 281 9.07 -3.88 2.31
CA PRO A 281 8.38 -3.39 1.14
C PRO A 281 9.30 -3.33 -0.07
N TRP A 282 8.69 -3.48 -1.26
CA TRP A 282 9.34 -3.24 -2.54
C TRP A 282 8.33 -2.61 -3.52
N GLY A 283 8.25 -1.30 -3.52
CA GLY A 283 7.28 -0.57 -4.34
C GLY A 283 5.84 -0.94 -3.99
N TYR A 284 5.14 -1.58 -4.93
CA TYR A 284 3.77 -2.07 -4.72
C TYR A 284 3.66 -3.36 -3.90
N TRP A 285 4.78 -4.06 -3.69
CA TRP A 285 4.81 -5.35 -3.02
C TRP A 285 5.27 -5.22 -1.57
N THR A 286 4.80 -6.12 -0.74
CA THR A 286 5.33 -6.36 0.60
C THR A 286 5.65 -7.83 0.72
N PHE A 287 6.92 -8.15 0.92
CA PHE A 287 7.38 -9.51 1.18
C PHE A 287 7.35 -9.77 2.69
N ALA A 288 6.86 -10.93 3.08
CA ALA A 288 6.81 -11.33 4.48
C ALA A 288 7.27 -12.77 4.63
N LEU A 289 8.07 -13.02 5.66
CA LEU A 289 8.51 -14.33 6.12
C LEU A 289 8.04 -14.51 7.57
N SER A 290 7.39 -15.63 7.86
CA SER A 290 7.01 -15.98 9.23
C SER A 290 7.39 -17.44 9.52
N GLY A 291 7.90 -17.68 10.72
CA GLY A 291 8.22 -19.00 11.23
C GLY A 291 7.71 -19.14 12.66
N SER A 292 7.30 -20.35 13.04
CA SER A 292 6.93 -20.62 14.43
C SER A 292 7.23 -22.09 14.77
N VAL A 293 7.65 -22.29 16.01
CA VAL A 293 7.92 -23.62 16.59
C VAL A 293 7.15 -23.73 17.89
N TYR A 294 6.53 -24.86 18.13
CA TYR A 294 5.76 -25.15 19.33
C TYR A 294 6.24 -26.44 19.95
N HIS A 295 6.34 -26.43 21.27
CA HIS A 295 6.64 -27.58 22.12
C HIS A 295 5.52 -27.75 23.13
N PHE A 296 5.04 -28.98 23.29
CA PHE A 296 3.94 -29.35 24.20
C PHE A 296 4.43 -30.38 25.22
#